data_1814b871f16d62eebeff4f97279e599d
#
_entry.id   1814b871f16d62eebeff4f97279e599d
#
_cell.length_a   1.000
_cell.length_b   1.000
_cell.length_c   1.000
_cell.angle_alpha   90.00
_cell.angle_beta   90.00
_cell.angle_gamma   90.00
#
_symmetry.space_group_name_H-M   'P 1'
#
loop_
_entity.id
_entity.type
_entity.pdbx_description
1 polymer ?
#
loop_
_entity_poly.entity_id
_entity_poly.type
_entity_poly.pdbx_seq_one_letter_code
_entity_poly.pdbx_strand_id
1 'polypeptide(L)'
;NNLVQYMWGITDMMPDESRLFVDPYGPSSLASDEAFTGFDPNSRGFRGLQYVLGQINADNIGGTSLNVWGTMYKIIRKCNYILARKNEAGLTVLQDDEITGYTHMLRGYAYYHLIRFYGPCIILGDDILPNNELPEAYNFSRSTFDECVDYCCEELELAAKYIPADISSTYYGRPGRGAAFSLIARLRLLQASPLYNGGQAARTTFGNWKRSVDGAYYVSQQYDERRWAVAAAAFKRVIDMNKYELHTVPQDDSQPQRPFDGINVSMEAFPNGVGGIDCYRSYSEMFTGETIGSKNKEFIWGRLCNASDMKDNMFLVFPTTAVMGGANGLCVTQKLVDAYYMVDGRDKNNASEKYPYNIAQGTVKDENFSTSVETFSGYKIPVGVYGMYLNRENRFYATVGYSGRYWSVNSNTQSEYGPYNVWYEERSTSGQDLYSGKYAAKNVTVDYPATGYVLTKYIHPD
;
A
#
# COMPACT_ATOMS: atom_id res chain seq x y z
N ASN A 1 -11.42 26.60 -20.92
CA ASN A 1 -10.30 25.64 -21.01
C ASN A 1 -9.21 25.86 -19.96
N ASN A 2 -8.82 27.10 -19.67
CA ASN A 2 -7.75 27.37 -18.70
C ASN A 2 -8.08 26.91 -17.27
N LEU A 3 -9.35 27.03 -16.83
CA LEU A 3 -9.74 26.62 -15.49
C LEU A 3 -9.73 25.10 -15.30
N VAL A 4 -10.17 24.35 -16.31
CA VAL A 4 -10.10 22.87 -16.30
C VAL A 4 -8.65 22.40 -16.27
N GLN A 5 -7.79 22.99 -17.09
CA GLN A 5 -6.35 22.68 -17.08
C GLN A 5 -5.70 23.03 -15.74
N TYR A 6 -6.10 24.17 -15.15
CA TYR A 6 -5.61 24.58 -13.84
C TYR A 6 -6.02 23.60 -12.74
N MET A 7 -7.27 23.14 -12.76
CA MET A 7 -7.77 22.12 -11.83
C MET A 7 -6.97 20.82 -11.95
N TRP A 8 -6.79 20.32 -13.17
CA TRP A 8 -6.02 19.08 -13.36
C TRP A 8 -4.54 19.25 -13.01
N GLY A 9 -3.95 20.43 -13.21
CA GLY A 9 -2.60 20.72 -12.75
C GLY A 9 -2.43 20.69 -11.23
N ILE A 10 -3.51 20.79 -10.45
CA ILE A 10 -3.45 20.60 -8.99
C ILE A 10 -3.15 19.14 -8.65
N THR A 11 -3.58 18.19 -9.47
CA THR A 11 -3.32 16.75 -9.22
C THR A 11 -1.84 16.44 -9.13
N ASP A 12 -0.99 17.16 -9.86
CA ASP A 12 0.46 16.99 -9.81
C ASP A 12 1.07 17.43 -8.46
N MET A 13 0.32 18.20 -7.68
CA MET A 13 0.75 18.61 -6.34
C MET A 13 0.29 17.65 -5.26
N MET A 14 -0.62 16.72 -5.58
CA MET A 14 -1.08 15.74 -4.59
C MET A 14 0.06 14.82 -4.20
N PRO A 15 0.12 14.45 -2.91
CA PRO A 15 1.07 13.43 -2.48
C PRO A 15 0.83 12.18 -3.30
N ASP A 16 1.86 11.72 -3.92
CA ASP A 16 1.83 10.44 -4.57
C ASP A 16 1.95 9.36 -3.51
N GLU A 17 0.88 8.62 -3.24
CA GLU A 17 0.96 7.49 -2.32
C GLU A 17 1.90 6.41 -2.87
N SER A 18 2.11 6.33 -4.18
CA SER A 18 3.15 5.49 -4.76
C SER A 18 4.55 6.03 -4.45
N ARG A 19 4.71 7.35 -4.36
CA ARG A 19 5.94 7.95 -3.84
C ARG A 19 6.11 7.78 -2.33
N LEU A 20 5.03 7.59 -1.58
CA LEU A 20 5.13 7.13 -0.19
C LEU A 20 5.65 5.69 -0.09
N PHE A 21 5.54 4.92 -1.19
CA PHE A 21 6.14 3.58 -1.29
C PHE A 21 7.51 3.57 -2.00
N VAL A 22 7.76 4.50 -2.87
CA VAL A 22 8.93 4.49 -3.77
C VAL A 22 9.86 5.68 -3.55
N ASP A 23 9.37 6.84 -3.18
CA ASP A 23 10.19 7.99 -2.83
C ASP A 23 9.86 8.47 -1.40
N PRO A 24 10.68 8.11 -0.56
CA PRO A 24 11.84 7.28 -0.74
C PRO A 24 11.56 5.83 -0.32
N TYR A 25 11.46 5.01 -1.27
CA TYR A 25 11.44 3.55 -1.22
C TYR A 25 10.78 2.92 0.02
N GLY A 26 9.43 2.94 0.07
CA GLY A 26 8.65 2.26 1.09
C GLY A 26 8.71 2.84 2.50
N PRO A 27 8.54 4.17 2.70
CA PRO A 27 8.69 4.78 4.01
C PRO A 27 7.77 4.19 5.07
N SER A 28 6.54 3.82 4.71
CA SER A 28 5.59 3.23 5.65
C SER A 28 6.02 1.84 6.12
N SER A 29 6.42 0.97 5.21
CA SER A 29 6.89 -0.39 5.54
C SER A 29 8.19 -0.38 6.33
N LEU A 30 9.13 0.51 5.96
CA LEU A 30 10.40 0.67 6.68
C LEU A 30 10.25 1.37 8.04
N ALA A 31 9.16 2.12 8.24
CA ALA A 31 8.83 2.71 9.53
C ALA A 31 8.07 1.74 10.46
N SER A 32 7.82 0.52 10.02
CA SER A 32 7.13 -0.53 10.75
C SER A 32 8.05 -1.74 11.00
N ASP A 33 7.47 -2.79 11.55
CA ASP A 33 8.14 -4.09 11.77
C ASP A 33 8.05 -5.04 10.58
N GLU A 34 7.58 -4.55 9.42
CA GLU A 34 7.37 -5.37 8.22
C GLU A 34 8.59 -5.45 7.31
N ALA A 35 9.36 -4.36 7.21
CA ALA A 35 10.47 -4.26 6.28
C ALA A 35 11.73 -3.66 6.88
N PHE A 36 12.85 -3.95 6.24
CA PHE A 36 14.16 -3.41 6.55
C PHE A 36 14.96 -3.17 5.27
N THR A 37 16.03 -2.39 5.36
CA THR A 37 16.96 -2.17 4.26
C THR A 37 18.40 -2.18 4.74
N GLY A 38 19.32 -2.66 3.88
CA GLY A 38 20.76 -2.52 4.08
C GLY A 38 21.33 -1.19 3.58
N PHE A 39 20.51 -0.38 2.90
CA PHE A 39 20.92 0.93 2.40
C PHE A 39 20.93 1.99 3.49
N ASP A 40 21.83 2.96 3.37
CA ASP A 40 21.84 4.14 4.23
C ASP A 40 20.55 4.97 4.01
N PRO A 41 19.73 5.15 5.05
CA PRO A 41 18.49 5.89 4.96
C PRO A 41 18.67 7.37 4.59
N ASN A 42 19.88 7.93 4.77
CA ASN A 42 20.16 9.32 4.46
C ASN A 42 20.59 9.53 3.01
N SER A 43 21.27 8.54 2.40
CA SER A 43 21.89 8.70 1.09
C SER A 43 21.09 8.18 -0.09
N ARG A 44 20.17 7.23 0.13
CA ARG A 44 19.46 6.51 -0.93
C ARG A 44 17.94 6.67 -0.91
N GLY A 45 17.41 7.54 -0.05
CA GLY A 45 15.98 7.76 -0.01
C GLY A 45 15.17 6.74 0.82
N PHE A 46 15.79 5.77 1.47
CA PHE A 46 15.12 4.81 2.37
C PHE A 46 14.73 5.44 3.72
N ARG A 47 14.11 6.60 3.67
CA ARG A 47 13.86 7.47 4.84
C ARG A 47 12.87 6.89 5.84
N GLY A 48 12.06 5.91 5.47
CA GLY A 48 11.18 5.23 6.42
C GLY A 48 11.94 4.66 7.61
N LEU A 49 13.16 4.18 7.40
CA LEU A 49 14.02 3.68 8.47
C LEU A 49 14.45 4.79 9.47
N GLN A 50 14.45 6.06 9.07
CA GLN A 50 14.74 7.18 9.96
C GLN A 50 13.72 7.31 11.11
N TYR A 51 12.48 6.88 10.93
CA TYR A 51 11.47 6.83 12.00
C TYR A 51 11.88 5.81 13.06
N VAL A 52 12.28 4.62 12.65
CA VAL A 52 12.72 3.55 13.56
C VAL A 52 13.99 3.94 14.29
N LEU A 53 14.88 4.69 13.62
CA LEU A 53 16.11 5.21 14.21
C LEU A 53 15.91 6.46 15.10
N GLY A 54 14.68 6.95 15.24
CA GLY A 54 14.37 8.16 16.03
C GLY A 54 14.90 9.47 15.44
N GLN A 55 15.30 9.47 14.16
CA GLN A 55 15.83 10.64 13.47
C GLN A 55 14.73 11.59 12.98
N ILE A 56 13.51 11.11 12.82
CA ILE A 56 12.34 11.92 12.46
C ILE A 56 11.44 12.06 13.68
N ASN A 57 11.14 13.30 14.02
CA ASN A 57 10.28 13.67 15.12
C ASN A 57 9.54 14.99 14.81
N ALA A 58 8.77 15.52 15.74
CA ALA A 58 8.00 16.74 15.55
C ALA A 58 8.87 17.98 15.19
N ASP A 59 10.10 18.00 15.67
CA ASP A 59 11.03 19.12 15.46
C ASP A 59 11.88 18.93 14.20
N ASN A 60 11.96 17.72 13.68
CA ASN A 60 12.80 17.36 12.54
C ASN A 60 12.03 16.52 11.51
N ILE A 61 10.97 17.08 10.95
CA ILE A 61 10.23 16.47 9.84
C ILE A 61 10.60 17.09 8.47
N GLY A 62 11.35 18.19 8.49
CA GLY A 62 11.75 18.93 7.30
C GLY A 62 12.53 18.08 6.30
N GLY A 63 12.27 18.27 5.02
CA GLY A 63 12.94 17.56 3.93
C GLY A 63 12.51 16.11 3.74
N THR A 64 11.46 15.63 4.41
CA THR A 64 10.86 14.34 4.16
C THR A 64 9.68 14.44 3.19
N SER A 65 9.40 13.39 2.42
CA SER A 65 8.21 13.29 1.58
C SER A 65 6.89 13.32 2.37
N LEU A 66 6.98 13.12 3.69
CA LEU A 66 5.85 13.15 4.61
C LEU A 66 5.53 14.56 5.13
N ASN A 67 6.37 15.56 4.88
CA ASN A 67 6.07 16.94 5.23
C ASN A 67 5.14 17.58 4.18
N VAL A 68 3.86 17.23 4.25
CA VAL A 68 2.87 17.64 3.26
C VAL A 68 2.05 18.87 3.67
N TRP A 69 2.23 19.38 4.89
CA TRP A 69 1.43 20.49 5.43
C TRP A 69 1.29 21.68 4.48
N GLY A 70 2.41 22.29 4.10
CA GLY A 70 2.39 23.44 3.22
C GLY A 70 1.83 23.15 1.82
N THR A 71 2.09 21.98 1.29
CA THR A 71 1.59 21.55 -0.02
C THR A 71 0.09 21.38 0.00
N MET A 72 -0.48 20.77 1.04
CA MET A 72 -1.93 20.60 1.16
C MET A 72 -2.66 21.93 1.25
N TYR A 73 -2.16 22.88 2.02
CA TYR A 73 -2.77 24.22 2.08
C TYR A 73 -2.63 25.01 0.77
N LYS A 74 -1.57 24.80 -0.01
CA LYS A 74 -1.49 25.36 -1.37
C LYS A 74 -2.57 24.78 -2.29
N ILE A 75 -2.85 23.47 -2.17
CA ILE A 75 -3.92 22.81 -2.92
C ILE A 75 -5.28 23.37 -2.49
N ILE A 76 -5.56 23.44 -1.19
CA ILE A 76 -6.81 23.97 -0.64
C ILE A 76 -7.05 25.39 -1.17
N ARG A 77 -6.04 26.29 -1.08
CA ARG A 77 -6.14 27.64 -1.61
C ARG A 77 -6.47 27.67 -3.10
N LYS A 78 -5.85 26.80 -3.90
CA LYS A 78 -6.14 26.70 -5.34
C LYS A 78 -7.56 26.21 -5.60
N CYS A 79 -8.05 25.25 -4.82
CA CYS A 79 -9.43 24.77 -4.90
C CYS A 79 -10.42 25.89 -4.55
N ASN A 80 -10.17 26.64 -3.49
CA ASN A 80 -10.99 27.79 -3.10
C ASN A 80 -11.03 28.85 -4.23
N TYR A 81 -9.89 29.11 -4.86
CA TYR A 81 -9.80 30.02 -5.98
C TYR A 81 -10.66 29.58 -7.20
N ILE A 82 -10.64 28.26 -7.50
CA ILE A 82 -11.47 27.70 -8.58
C ILE A 82 -12.95 27.87 -8.26
N LEU A 83 -13.37 27.44 -7.06
CA LEU A 83 -14.78 27.49 -6.65
C LEU A 83 -15.31 28.93 -6.63
N ALA A 84 -14.52 29.90 -6.17
CA ALA A 84 -14.91 31.30 -6.15
C ALA A 84 -15.06 31.90 -7.54
N ARG A 85 -14.33 31.45 -8.54
CA ARG A 85 -14.26 32.09 -9.87
C ARG A 85 -14.85 31.24 -11.02
N LYS A 86 -15.35 30.04 -10.76
CA LYS A 86 -15.88 29.18 -11.83
C LYS A 86 -17.02 29.83 -12.62
N ASN A 87 -17.84 30.65 -11.97
CA ASN A 87 -18.94 31.36 -12.59
C ASN A 87 -18.51 32.47 -13.59
N GLU A 88 -17.27 32.94 -13.52
CA GLU A 88 -16.69 33.89 -14.44
C GLU A 88 -16.24 33.27 -15.77
N ALA A 89 -16.17 31.91 -15.83
CA ALA A 89 -15.53 31.21 -16.93
C ALA A 89 -16.49 30.83 -18.10
N GLY A 90 -17.78 31.17 -17.99
CA GLY A 90 -18.77 30.86 -19.04
C GLY A 90 -18.90 29.35 -19.34
N LEU A 91 -18.91 28.53 -18.30
CA LEU A 91 -18.94 27.07 -18.39
C LEU A 91 -20.33 26.57 -18.83
N THR A 92 -20.32 25.46 -19.55
CA THR A 92 -21.56 24.67 -19.71
C THR A 92 -21.89 23.97 -18.38
N VAL A 93 -23.15 23.54 -18.21
CA VAL A 93 -23.60 22.80 -17.01
C VAL A 93 -22.70 21.58 -16.74
N LEU A 94 -22.37 20.80 -17.75
CA LEU A 94 -21.52 19.62 -17.61
C LEU A 94 -20.09 19.99 -17.16
N GLN A 95 -19.55 21.09 -17.67
CA GLN A 95 -18.22 21.56 -17.24
C GLN A 95 -18.25 22.13 -15.82
N ASP A 96 -19.33 22.81 -15.45
CA ASP A 96 -19.51 23.32 -14.09
C ASP A 96 -19.61 22.18 -13.09
N ASP A 97 -20.39 21.15 -13.39
CA ASP A 97 -20.50 19.95 -12.57
C ASP A 97 -19.16 19.23 -12.44
N GLU A 98 -18.43 19.04 -13.55
CA GLU A 98 -17.11 18.41 -13.54
C GLU A 98 -16.12 19.20 -12.66
N ILE A 99 -16.02 20.50 -12.88
CA ILE A 99 -15.12 21.36 -12.11
C ILE A 99 -15.50 21.38 -10.63
N THR A 100 -16.79 21.51 -10.33
CA THR A 100 -17.29 21.49 -8.95
C THR A 100 -16.94 20.18 -8.26
N GLY A 101 -17.30 19.05 -8.87
CA GLY A 101 -17.07 17.72 -8.31
C GLY A 101 -15.60 17.43 -8.04
N TYR A 102 -14.76 17.60 -9.04
CA TYR A 102 -13.33 17.30 -8.88
C TYR A 102 -12.59 18.33 -8.01
N THR A 103 -13.03 19.58 -7.95
CA THR A 103 -12.43 20.56 -7.05
C THR A 103 -12.73 20.22 -5.58
N HIS A 104 -13.98 19.85 -5.26
CA HIS A 104 -14.32 19.34 -3.92
C HIS A 104 -13.58 18.04 -3.60
N MET A 105 -13.42 17.14 -4.57
CA MET A 105 -12.63 15.92 -4.39
C MET A 105 -11.16 16.22 -4.05
N LEU A 106 -10.53 17.14 -4.76
CA LEU A 106 -9.14 17.55 -4.52
C LEU A 106 -9.00 18.24 -3.15
N ARG A 107 -9.94 19.11 -2.78
CA ARG A 107 -9.95 19.79 -1.48
C ARG A 107 -10.16 18.79 -0.34
N GLY A 108 -11.14 17.90 -0.47
CA GLY A 108 -11.39 16.82 0.47
C GLY A 108 -10.17 15.88 0.62
N TYR A 109 -9.53 15.52 -0.48
CA TYR A 109 -8.34 14.68 -0.46
C TYR A 109 -7.13 15.38 0.19
N ALA A 110 -6.98 16.70 0.02
CA ALA A 110 -5.96 17.46 0.72
C ALA A 110 -6.20 17.48 2.24
N TYR A 111 -7.44 17.69 2.69
CA TYR A 111 -7.79 17.58 4.11
C TYR A 111 -7.64 16.16 4.64
N TYR A 112 -7.98 15.13 3.85
CA TYR A 112 -7.75 13.74 4.21
C TYR A 112 -6.27 13.47 4.55
N HIS A 113 -5.33 14.00 3.75
CA HIS A 113 -3.90 13.89 4.05
C HIS A 113 -3.49 14.67 5.30
N LEU A 114 -3.99 15.90 5.47
CA LEU A 114 -3.72 16.67 6.69
C LEU A 114 -4.17 15.92 7.94
N ILE A 115 -5.38 15.35 7.92
CA ILE A 115 -5.94 14.59 9.04
C ILE A 115 -5.10 13.34 9.34
N ARG A 116 -4.70 12.59 8.31
CA ARG A 116 -3.91 11.36 8.48
C ARG A 116 -2.52 11.62 9.06
N PHE A 117 -1.85 12.69 8.61
CA PHE A 117 -0.46 12.94 9.01
C PHE A 117 -0.33 13.83 10.24
N TYR A 118 -1.29 14.70 10.48
CA TYR A 118 -1.17 15.71 11.55
C TYR A 118 -2.34 15.70 12.55
N GLY A 119 -3.36 14.87 12.34
CA GLY A 119 -4.57 14.87 13.15
C GLY A 119 -5.38 16.16 12.97
N PRO A 120 -5.67 16.89 14.05
CA PRO A 120 -6.28 18.21 14.02
C PRO A 120 -5.55 19.16 13.10
N CYS A 121 -6.28 19.83 12.19
CA CYS A 121 -5.72 20.78 11.23
C CYS A 121 -6.56 22.06 11.16
N ILE A 122 -6.15 23.04 10.38
CA ILE A 122 -6.85 24.31 10.23
C ILE A 122 -7.88 24.18 9.11
N ILE A 123 -9.15 24.38 9.39
CA ILE A 123 -10.20 24.44 8.38
C ILE A 123 -10.30 25.90 7.90
N LEU A 124 -10.04 26.13 6.61
CA LEU A 124 -10.11 27.43 5.97
C LEU A 124 -11.47 27.69 5.30
N GLY A 125 -12.33 26.66 5.17
CA GLY A 125 -13.58 26.81 4.42
C GLY A 125 -13.32 27.23 2.98
N ASP A 126 -14.04 28.26 2.53
CA ASP A 126 -13.91 28.84 1.18
C ASP A 126 -12.96 30.04 1.12
N ASP A 127 -12.28 30.37 2.23
CA ASP A 127 -11.42 31.55 2.31
C ASP A 127 -10.20 31.44 1.40
N ILE A 128 -9.96 32.48 0.63
CA ILE A 128 -8.75 32.66 -0.15
C ILE A 128 -7.84 33.61 0.61
N LEU A 129 -6.97 33.03 1.45
CA LEU A 129 -6.05 33.84 2.23
C LEU A 129 -5.13 34.64 1.30
N PRO A 130 -4.89 35.93 1.58
CA PRO A 130 -3.90 36.73 0.88
C PRO A 130 -2.51 36.08 1.04
N ASN A 131 -1.57 36.38 0.16
CA ASN A 131 -0.22 35.80 0.17
C ASN A 131 0.88 36.84 0.47
N ASN A 132 0.48 38.00 0.88
CA ASN A 132 1.34 39.20 1.10
C ASN A 132 1.22 39.79 2.52
N GLU A 133 0.52 39.09 3.42
CA GLU A 133 0.42 39.47 4.82
C GLU A 133 1.62 38.98 5.64
N LEU A 134 1.80 39.59 6.80
CA LEU A 134 2.82 39.14 7.76
C LEU A 134 2.46 37.77 8.33
N PRO A 135 3.44 36.94 8.76
CA PRO A 135 3.21 35.60 9.29
C PRO A 135 2.15 35.53 10.41
N GLU A 136 2.06 36.58 11.22
CA GLU A 136 1.12 36.65 12.35
C GLU A 136 -0.35 36.63 11.89
N ALA A 137 -0.64 37.15 10.67
CA ALA A 137 -1.98 37.09 10.09
C ALA A 137 -2.47 35.68 9.76
N TYR A 138 -1.57 34.71 9.71
CA TYR A 138 -1.86 33.32 9.41
C TYR A 138 -1.85 32.41 10.65
N ASN A 139 -1.80 32.98 11.82
CA ASN A 139 -1.77 32.24 13.08
C ASN A 139 -3.19 31.77 13.49
N PHE A 140 -3.76 30.83 12.74
CA PHE A 140 -5.06 30.25 13.02
C PHE A 140 -4.97 29.08 14.00
N SER A 141 -5.96 28.98 14.90
CA SER A 141 -6.12 27.78 15.71
C SER A 141 -6.54 26.59 14.86
N ARG A 142 -6.06 25.41 15.19
CA ARG A 142 -6.55 24.17 14.59
C ARG A 142 -8.00 23.93 14.98
N SER A 143 -8.75 23.26 14.13
CA SER A 143 -10.03 22.65 14.46
C SER A 143 -9.81 21.34 15.20
N THR A 144 -10.80 20.85 15.94
CA THR A 144 -10.72 19.54 16.58
C THR A 144 -10.67 18.43 15.53
N PHE A 145 -10.23 17.25 15.94
CA PHE A 145 -10.18 16.09 15.04
C PHE A 145 -11.56 15.76 14.45
N ASP A 146 -12.60 15.83 15.28
CA ASP A 146 -13.96 15.57 14.85
C ASP A 146 -14.47 16.62 13.86
N GLU A 147 -14.25 17.92 14.12
CA GLU A 147 -14.55 19.01 13.17
C GLU A 147 -13.83 18.81 11.84
N CYS A 148 -12.55 18.39 11.87
CA CYS A 148 -11.78 18.14 10.65
C CYS A 148 -12.33 16.96 9.84
N VAL A 149 -12.67 15.86 10.50
CA VAL A 149 -13.26 14.68 9.85
C VAL A 149 -14.61 15.01 9.25
N ASP A 150 -15.48 15.72 9.98
CA ASP A 150 -16.81 16.09 9.52
C ASP A 150 -16.71 16.99 8.28
N TYR A 151 -15.91 18.04 8.34
CA TYR A 151 -15.69 18.94 7.20
C TYR A 151 -15.12 18.21 5.98
N CYS A 152 -14.13 17.35 6.18
CA CYS A 152 -13.56 16.58 5.08
C CYS A 152 -14.58 15.62 4.45
N CYS A 153 -15.42 14.98 5.28
CA CYS A 153 -16.51 14.15 4.78
C CYS A 153 -17.55 14.95 3.99
N GLU A 154 -17.89 16.16 4.44
CA GLU A 154 -18.80 17.06 3.71
C GLU A 154 -18.24 17.43 2.33
N GLU A 155 -16.97 17.77 2.24
CA GLU A 155 -16.28 18.00 0.96
C GLU A 155 -16.37 16.80 0.01
N LEU A 156 -16.12 15.61 0.53
CA LEU A 156 -16.19 14.37 -0.25
C LEU A 156 -17.63 13.99 -0.63
N GLU A 157 -18.64 14.32 0.18
CA GLU A 157 -20.05 14.18 -0.18
C GLU A 157 -20.44 15.14 -1.31
N LEU A 158 -19.99 16.39 -1.24
CA LEU A 158 -20.18 17.35 -2.33
C LEU A 158 -19.50 16.84 -3.62
N ALA A 159 -18.29 16.34 -3.52
CA ALA A 159 -17.62 15.70 -4.66
C ALA A 159 -18.45 14.56 -5.24
N ALA A 160 -18.90 13.62 -4.40
CA ALA A 160 -19.66 12.45 -4.82
C ALA A 160 -21.00 12.79 -5.50
N LYS A 161 -21.57 13.96 -5.24
CA LYS A 161 -22.80 14.45 -5.89
C LYS A 161 -22.58 14.70 -7.37
N TYR A 162 -21.41 15.22 -7.76
CA TYR A 162 -21.13 15.65 -9.12
C TYR A 162 -20.23 14.71 -9.91
N ILE A 163 -19.35 13.95 -9.22
CA ILE A 163 -18.46 12.98 -9.88
C ILE A 163 -19.24 11.74 -10.32
N PRO A 164 -18.99 11.22 -11.55
CA PRO A 164 -19.66 10.04 -12.05
C PRO A 164 -19.30 8.79 -11.22
N ALA A 165 -20.23 7.83 -11.19
CA ALA A 165 -19.97 6.53 -10.55
C ALA A 165 -19.02 5.66 -11.40
N ASP A 166 -19.14 5.75 -12.73
CA ASP A 166 -18.33 5.00 -13.68
C ASP A 166 -17.35 5.93 -14.38
N ILE A 167 -16.09 5.58 -14.34
CA ILE A 167 -15.04 6.28 -15.07
C ILE A 167 -14.73 5.49 -16.33
N SER A 168 -14.80 6.14 -17.49
CA SER A 168 -14.45 5.49 -18.74
C SER A 168 -12.97 5.11 -18.78
N SER A 169 -12.61 4.08 -19.55
CA SER A 169 -11.22 3.65 -19.72
C SER A 169 -10.29 4.75 -20.22
N THR A 170 -10.82 5.72 -20.99
CA THR A 170 -10.08 6.89 -21.46
C THR A 170 -9.62 7.81 -20.31
N TYR A 171 -10.37 7.82 -19.22
CA TYR A 171 -10.10 8.65 -18.04
C TYR A 171 -9.69 7.81 -16.82
N TYR A 172 -9.22 6.59 -17.05
CA TYR A 172 -8.72 5.74 -15.98
C TYR A 172 -7.65 6.48 -15.17
N GLY A 173 -7.76 6.38 -13.85
CA GLY A 173 -6.94 7.16 -12.91
C GLY A 173 -7.64 8.38 -12.32
N ARG A 174 -8.73 8.89 -12.94
CA ARG A 174 -9.58 9.88 -12.29
C ARG A 174 -10.40 9.24 -11.16
N PRO A 175 -10.58 9.91 -10.01
CA PRO A 175 -11.43 9.39 -8.95
C PRO A 175 -12.90 9.39 -9.39
N GLY A 176 -13.57 8.26 -9.18
CA GLY A 176 -15.02 8.17 -9.30
C GLY A 176 -15.72 8.38 -7.95
N ARG A 177 -17.07 8.35 -7.95
CA ARG A 177 -17.89 8.49 -6.73
C ARG A 177 -17.49 7.49 -5.65
N GLY A 178 -17.13 6.27 -6.02
CA GLY A 178 -16.66 5.25 -5.08
C GLY A 178 -15.37 5.62 -4.35
N ALA A 179 -14.49 6.39 -4.99
CA ALA A 179 -13.29 6.90 -4.33
C ALA A 179 -13.64 7.87 -3.20
N ALA A 180 -14.58 8.82 -3.45
CA ALA A 180 -15.04 9.74 -2.42
C ALA A 180 -15.68 8.98 -1.23
N PHE A 181 -16.57 8.03 -1.49
CA PHE A 181 -17.20 7.20 -0.44
C PHE A 181 -16.19 6.36 0.33
N SER A 182 -15.18 5.83 -0.35
CA SER A 182 -14.11 5.04 0.30
C SER A 182 -13.24 5.90 1.22
N LEU A 183 -12.93 7.14 0.83
CA LEU A 183 -12.20 8.07 1.69
C LEU A 183 -13.02 8.46 2.93
N ILE A 184 -14.33 8.70 2.78
CA ILE A 184 -15.25 8.92 3.89
C ILE A 184 -15.24 7.71 4.85
N ALA A 185 -15.37 6.50 4.32
CA ALA A 185 -15.38 5.29 5.12
C ALA A 185 -14.07 5.12 5.92
N ARG A 186 -12.92 5.36 5.29
CA ARG A 186 -11.60 5.32 5.96
C ARG A 186 -11.47 6.36 7.05
N LEU A 187 -11.96 7.59 6.84
CA LEU A 187 -11.95 8.63 7.86
C LEU A 187 -12.85 8.28 9.04
N ARG A 188 -14.06 7.78 8.79
CA ARG A 188 -15.00 7.35 9.85
C ARG A 188 -14.43 6.18 10.65
N LEU A 189 -13.73 5.25 10.00
CA LEU A 189 -13.02 4.17 10.70
C LEU A 189 -11.88 4.72 11.57
N LEU A 190 -11.10 5.65 11.04
CA LEU A 190 -10.04 6.32 11.80
C LEU A 190 -10.62 7.05 13.03
N GLN A 191 -11.75 7.76 12.85
CA GLN A 191 -12.45 8.46 13.91
C GLN A 191 -13.00 7.50 15.01
N ALA A 192 -13.41 6.30 14.62
CA ALA A 192 -13.87 5.26 15.55
C ALA A 192 -12.71 4.55 16.29
N SER A 193 -11.49 4.66 15.78
CA SER A 193 -10.32 3.95 16.32
C SER A 193 -10.00 4.35 17.77
N PRO A 194 -9.38 3.46 18.57
CA PRO A 194 -9.04 3.74 19.97
C PRO A 194 -8.19 4.99 20.20
N LEU A 195 -7.38 5.39 19.20
CA LEU A 195 -6.54 6.58 19.29
C LEU A 195 -7.36 7.88 19.26
N TYR A 196 -8.50 7.91 18.53
CA TYR A 196 -9.29 9.12 18.31
C TYR A 196 -10.68 9.08 18.93
N ASN A 197 -11.08 7.96 19.51
CA ASN A 197 -12.42 7.76 20.09
C ASN A 197 -12.38 7.61 21.63
N GLY A 198 -11.71 8.51 22.32
CA GLY A 198 -11.78 8.61 23.76
C GLY A 198 -11.35 7.39 24.57
N GLY A 199 -10.65 6.43 23.95
CA GLY A 199 -10.06 5.26 24.60
C GLY A 199 -8.86 5.62 25.49
N GLN A 200 -8.25 4.61 26.10
CA GLN A 200 -7.05 4.80 26.92
C GLN A 200 -5.93 5.48 26.12
N ALA A 201 -5.73 5.07 24.85
CA ALA A 201 -4.73 5.66 23.99
C ALA A 201 -4.97 7.15 23.74
N ALA A 202 -6.23 7.55 23.45
CA ALA A 202 -6.60 8.96 23.28
C ALA A 202 -6.31 9.80 24.52
N ARG A 203 -6.68 9.30 25.69
CA ARG A 203 -6.47 10.01 26.95
C ARG A 203 -4.99 10.13 27.31
N THR A 204 -4.20 9.10 27.09
CA THR A 204 -2.77 9.11 27.40
C THR A 204 -2.02 10.02 26.43
N THR A 205 -2.35 9.98 25.15
CA THR A 205 -1.62 10.73 24.11
C THR A 205 -2.06 12.19 24.02
N PHE A 206 -3.37 12.46 24.12
CA PHE A 206 -3.96 13.77 23.82
C PHE A 206 -4.69 14.42 25.01
N GLY A 207 -4.63 13.83 26.20
CA GLY A 207 -5.42 14.28 27.36
C GLY A 207 -5.13 15.71 27.83
N ASN A 208 -3.98 16.26 27.49
CA ASN A 208 -3.60 17.64 27.81
C ASN A 208 -3.70 18.60 26.63
N TRP A 209 -4.06 18.11 25.45
CA TRP A 209 -4.06 18.90 24.23
C TRP A 209 -5.41 19.55 23.98
N LYS A 210 -5.49 20.84 24.33
CA LYS A 210 -6.71 21.65 24.25
C LYS A 210 -6.52 22.88 23.38
N ARG A 211 -7.58 23.27 22.70
CA ARG A 211 -7.66 24.52 21.97
C ARG A 211 -7.73 25.70 22.95
N SER A 212 -6.83 26.65 22.79
CA SER A 212 -6.68 27.73 23.77
C SER A 212 -7.88 28.70 23.82
N VAL A 213 -8.60 28.84 22.71
CA VAL A 213 -9.69 29.83 22.58
C VAL A 213 -10.95 29.42 23.36
N ASP A 214 -11.25 28.14 23.51
CA ASP A 214 -12.49 27.63 24.12
C ASP A 214 -12.27 26.44 25.07
N GLY A 215 -11.04 25.95 25.20
CA GLY A 215 -10.70 24.81 26.04
C GLY A 215 -11.15 23.45 25.52
N ALA A 216 -11.66 23.38 24.28
CA ALA A 216 -12.06 22.12 23.66
C ALA A 216 -10.85 21.20 23.47
N TYR A 217 -11.03 19.91 23.76
CA TYR A 217 -10.01 18.92 23.45
C TYR A 217 -9.88 18.75 21.95
N TYR A 218 -8.66 18.77 21.44
CA TYR A 218 -8.41 18.53 20.02
C TYR A 218 -8.77 17.12 19.57
N VAL A 219 -8.71 16.13 20.49
CA VAL A 219 -9.14 14.76 20.26
C VAL A 219 -10.12 14.36 21.35
N SER A 220 -11.23 13.73 20.99
CA SER A 220 -12.26 13.29 21.93
C SER A 220 -11.69 12.47 23.09
N GLN A 221 -12.07 12.81 24.31
CA GLN A 221 -11.69 12.11 25.53
C GLN A 221 -12.78 11.13 26.01
N GLN A 222 -13.94 11.13 25.36
CA GLN A 222 -15.07 10.25 25.67
C GLN A 222 -15.26 9.24 24.55
N TYR A 223 -15.38 7.97 24.93
CA TYR A 223 -15.67 6.89 24.00
C TYR A 223 -17.12 6.96 23.51
N ASP A 224 -17.31 6.85 22.21
CA ASP A 224 -18.63 6.76 21.57
C ASP A 224 -18.67 5.51 20.66
N GLU A 225 -19.39 4.48 21.09
CA GLU A 225 -19.57 3.23 20.37
C GLU A 225 -20.24 3.42 19.00
N ARG A 226 -21.11 4.42 18.87
CA ARG A 226 -21.85 4.70 17.62
C ARG A 226 -20.91 5.00 16.45
N ARG A 227 -19.70 5.48 16.72
CA ARG A 227 -18.71 5.76 15.65
C ARG A 227 -18.37 4.51 14.83
N TRP A 228 -18.37 3.34 15.44
CA TRP A 228 -18.18 2.07 14.71
C TRP A 228 -19.34 1.77 13.77
N ALA A 229 -20.56 2.02 14.18
CA ALA A 229 -21.73 1.87 13.34
C ALA A 229 -21.73 2.85 12.17
N VAL A 230 -21.30 4.11 12.41
CA VAL A 230 -21.14 5.12 11.34
C VAL A 230 -20.08 4.67 10.33
N ALA A 231 -18.93 4.17 10.80
CA ALA A 231 -17.89 3.63 9.92
C ALA A 231 -18.41 2.44 9.09
N ALA A 232 -19.08 1.48 9.73
CA ALA A 232 -19.67 0.33 9.04
C ALA A 232 -20.69 0.74 7.96
N ALA A 233 -21.56 1.71 8.28
CA ALA A 233 -22.51 2.26 7.31
C ALA A 233 -21.82 2.94 6.12
N ALA A 234 -20.71 3.65 6.37
CA ALA A 234 -19.94 4.27 5.30
C ALA A 234 -19.28 3.24 4.36
N PHE A 235 -18.73 2.15 4.90
CA PHE A 235 -18.24 1.04 4.06
C PHE A 235 -19.37 0.36 3.29
N LYS A 236 -20.51 0.16 3.95
CA LYS A 236 -21.68 -0.44 3.30
C LYS A 236 -22.13 0.36 2.06
N ARG A 237 -22.05 1.70 2.08
CA ARG A 237 -22.35 2.54 0.90
C ARG A 237 -21.50 2.18 -0.31
N VAL A 238 -20.21 1.88 -0.11
CA VAL A 238 -19.32 1.46 -1.21
C VAL A 238 -19.74 0.09 -1.75
N ILE A 239 -20.04 -0.85 -0.85
CA ILE A 239 -20.52 -2.19 -1.21
C ILE A 239 -21.83 -2.10 -2.00
N ASP A 240 -22.79 -1.31 -1.51
CA ASP A 240 -24.13 -1.14 -2.13
C ASP A 240 -24.08 -0.47 -3.51
N MET A 241 -22.96 0.11 -3.91
CA MET A 241 -22.79 0.58 -5.29
C MET A 241 -22.78 -0.58 -6.30
N ASN A 242 -22.48 -1.80 -5.89
CA ASN A 242 -22.37 -2.99 -6.74
C ASN A 242 -21.46 -2.77 -7.97
N LYS A 243 -20.37 -2.03 -7.78
CA LYS A 243 -19.38 -1.69 -8.82
C LYS A 243 -18.06 -2.43 -8.66
N TYR A 244 -17.79 -2.88 -7.46
CA TYR A 244 -16.51 -3.46 -7.05
C TYR A 244 -16.71 -4.91 -6.66
N GLU A 245 -15.75 -5.74 -7.02
CA GLU A 245 -15.73 -7.18 -6.74
C GLU A 245 -14.32 -7.57 -6.36
N LEU A 246 -14.16 -8.55 -5.48
CA LEU A 246 -12.85 -9.11 -5.22
C LEU A 246 -12.30 -9.73 -6.51
N HIS A 247 -11.01 -9.48 -6.77
CA HIS A 247 -10.34 -10.10 -7.90
C HIS A 247 -10.20 -11.60 -7.66
N THR A 248 -10.74 -12.39 -8.56
CA THR A 248 -10.68 -13.85 -8.50
C THR A 248 -10.23 -14.41 -9.83
N VAL A 249 -9.31 -15.36 -9.77
CA VAL A 249 -8.84 -16.13 -10.91
C VAL A 249 -9.39 -17.54 -10.78
N PRO A 250 -10.12 -18.05 -11.78
CA PRO A 250 -10.58 -19.44 -11.76
C PRO A 250 -9.40 -20.40 -11.70
N GLN A 251 -9.58 -21.53 -11.02
CA GLN A 251 -8.63 -22.61 -11.09
C GLN A 251 -8.62 -23.17 -12.50
N ASP A 252 -7.44 -23.37 -13.05
CA ASP A 252 -7.20 -23.91 -14.37
C ASP A 252 -6.45 -25.24 -14.22
N ASP A 253 -7.08 -26.34 -14.64
CA ASP A 253 -6.51 -27.69 -14.54
C ASP A 253 -5.26 -27.86 -15.43
N SER A 254 -5.06 -26.98 -16.39
CA SER A 254 -3.83 -26.92 -17.20
C SER A 254 -2.64 -26.35 -16.44
N GLN A 255 -2.89 -25.65 -15.31
CA GLN A 255 -1.83 -25.12 -14.45
C GLN A 255 -1.31 -26.22 -13.53
N PRO A 256 0.01 -26.25 -13.29
CA PRO A 256 0.61 -27.22 -12.38
C PRO A 256 -0.04 -27.19 -10.99
N GLN A 257 -0.24 -28.36 -10.42
CA GLN A 257 -0.73 -28.53 -9.05
C GLN A 257 0.26 -27.92 -8.04
N ARG A 258 -0.25 -27.58 -6.87
CA ARG A 258 0.63 -27.16 -5.77
C ARG A 258 1.62 -28.27 -5.43
N PRO A 259 2.88 -27.91 -5.12
CA PRO A 259 3.88 -28.90 -4.75
C PRO A 259 3.65 -29.51 -3.36
N PHE A 260 2.50 -29.31 -2.75
CA PHE A 260 2.15 -29.85 -1.45
C PHE A 260 1.10 -30.95 -1.61
N ASP A 261 1.55 -32.19 -1.56
CA ASP A 261 0.64 -33.33 -1.51
C ASP A 261 -0.29 -33.25 -0.29
N GLY A 262 -1.55 -33.54 -0.51
CA GLY A 262 -2.55 -33.64 0.54
C GLY A 262 -3.22 -32.34 0.94
N ILE A 263 -2.89 -31.21 0.34
CA ILE A 263 -3.75 -30.04 0.39
C ILE A 263 -4.77 -30.19 -0.74
N ASN A 264 -5.73 -31.05 -0.56
CA ASN A 264 -6.96 -30.99 -1.33
C ASN A 264 -7.66 -29.72 -0.90
N VAL A 265 -7.43 -28.65 -1.64
CA VAL A 265 -8.27 -27.47 -1.52
C VAL A 265 -9.62 -27.87 -2.03
N SER A 266 -10.60 -27.99 -1.13
CA SER A 266 -11.97 -28.30 -1.51
C SER A 266 -12.46 -27.28 -2.53
N MET A 267 -13.00 -27.75 -3.64
CA MET A 267 -13.61 -26.91 -4.68
C MET A 267 -15.03 -26.49 -4.34
N GLU A 268 -15.56 -26.96 -3.20
CA GLU A 268 -16.86 -26.53 -2.69
C GLU A 268 -16.92 -25.02 -2.49
N ALA A 269 -18.13 -24.50 -2.44
CA ALA A 269 -18.36 -23.09 -2.16
C ALA A 269 -17.84 -22.72 -0.77
N PHE A 270 -17.41 -21.46 -0.61
CA PHE A 270 -17.07 -20.91 0.69
C PHE A 270 -18.25 -21.07 1.69
N PRO A 271 -18.03 -21.45 2.96
CA PRO A 271 -16.73 -21.55 3.64
C PRO A 271 -16.09 -22.95 3.59
N ASN A 272 -16.70 -23.93 2.96
CA ASN A 272 -16.25 -25.33 2.97
C ASN A 272 -15.10 -25.59 1.97
N GLY A 273 -14.87 -24.66 1.07
CA GLY A 273 -13.83 -24.72 0.07
C GLY A 273 -13.48 -23.37 -0.51
N VAL A 274 -12.75 -23.34 -1.61
CA VAL A 274 -12.29 -22.13 -2.31
C VAL A 274 -13.21 -21.73 -3.48
N GLY A 275 -14.31 -22.43 -3.72
CA GLY A 275 -15.25 -22.11 -4.78
C GLY A 275 -14.69 -22.12 -6.20
N GLY A 276 -13.68 -22.95 -6.46
CA GLY A 276 -13.03 -23.02 -7.77
C GLY A 276 -12.04 -21.90 -8.08
N ILE A 277 -11.53 -21.22 -7.06
CA ILE A 277 -10.59 -20.09 -7.18
C ILE A 277 -9.15 -20.53 -7.00
N ASP A 278 -8.23 -20.08 -7.87
CA ASP A 278 -6.81 -20.08 -7.62
C ASP A 278 -6.45 -18.96 -6.64
N CYS A 279 -6.26 -19.30 -5.38
CA CYS A 279 -6.03 -18.32 -4.32
C CYS A 279 -4.66 -17.62 -4.43
N TYR A 280 -3.65 -18.28 -5.02
CA TYR A 280 -2.35 -17.66 -5.23
C TYR A 280 -2.44 -16.59 -6.32
N ARG A 281 -2.96 -16.93 -7.48
CA ARG A 281 -3.11 -16.00 -8.61
C ARG A 281 -4.08 -14.87 -8.30
N SER A 282 -5.20 -15.18 -7.65
CA SER A 282 -6.18 -14.15 -7.25
C SER A 282 -5.57 -13.07 -6.37
N TYR A 283 -4.59 -13.42 -5.53
CA TYR A 283 -3.89 -12.44 -4.73
C TYR A 283 -2.71 -11.80 -5.48
N SER A 284 -1.86 -12.59 -6.15
CA SER A 284 -0.62 -12.09 -6.76
C SER A 284 -0.87 -11.17 -7.95
N GLU A 285 -1.79 -11.53 -8.84
CA GLU A 285 -2.07 -10.77 -10.07
C GLU A 285 -2.51 -9.32 -9.86
N MET A 286 -3.10 -9.02 -8.69
CA MET A 286 -3.44 -7.65 -8.31
C MET A 286 -2.21 -6.74 -8.18
N PHE A 287 -1.06 -7.30 -7.82
CA PHE A 287 0.15 -6.55 -7.48
C PHE A 287 1.25 -6.68 -8.52
N THR A 288 1.27 -7.76 -9.28
CA THR A 288 2.32 -8.05 -10.26
C THR A 288 2.11 -7.35 -11.60
N GLY A 289 0.91 -6.84 -11.86
CA GLY A 289 0.56 -6.20 -13.13
C GLY A 289 0.06 -7.18 -14.20
N GLU A 290 -0.06 -8.47 -13.90
CA GLU A 290 -0.65 -9.47 -14.82
C GLU A 290 -2.11 -9.11 -15.14
N THR A 291 -2.84 -8.53 -14.19
CA THR A 291 -4.16 -7.97 -14.42
C THR A 291 -4.08 -6.46 -14.60
N ILE A 292 -4.49 -5.98 -15.78
CA ILE A 292 -4.55 -4.54 -16.07
C ILE A 292 -5.50 -3.86 -15.08
N GLY A 293 -5.03 -2.83 -14.38
CA GLY A 293 -5.79 -2.14 -13.33
C GLY A 293 -7.18 -1.67 -13.75
N SER A 294 -7.36 -1.24 -15.02
CA SER A 294 -8.68 -0.85 -15.55
C SER A 294 -9.67 -2.00 -15.71
N LYS A 295 -9.21 -3.24 -15.69
CA LYS A 295 -10.04 -4.45 -15.74
C LYS A 295 -10.21 -5.10 -14.37
N ASN A 296 -9.42 -4.70 -13.39
CA ASN A 296 -9.50 -5.23 -12.04
C ASN A 296 -10.58 -4.49 -11.24
N LYS A 297 -11.70 -5.16 -10.99
CA LYS A 297 -12.84 -4.57 -10.27
C LYS A 297 -12.60 -4.38 -8.77
N GLU A 298 -11.53 -4.91 -8.21
CA GLU A 298 -11.14 -4.65 -6.83
C GLU A 298 -10.56 -3.25 -6.65
N PHE A 299 -9.98 -2.66 -7.70
CA PHE A 299 -9.51 -1.29 -7.68
C PHE A 299 -10.66 -0.29 -7.69
N ILE A 300 -10.75 0.50 -6.63
CA ILE A 300 -11.72 1.60 -6.53
C ILE A 300 -11.17 2.86 -7.21
N TRP A 301 -9.91 3.15 -6.95
CA TRP A 301 -9.20 4.28 -7.53
C TRP A 301 -7.69 4.04 -7.41
N GLY A 302 -6.98 4.33 -8.47
CA GLY A 302 -5.53 4.23 -8.52
C GLY A 302 -4.93 5.39 -9.31
N ARG A 303 -3.80 5.89 -8.87
CA ARG A 303 -3.02 6.86 -9.63
C ARG A 303 -2.19 6.14 -10.69
N LEU A 304 -2.22 6.65 -11.90
CA LEU A 304 -1.28 6.25 -12.94
C LEU A 304 0.07 6.94 -12.70
N CYS A 305 1.13 6.18 -12.77
CA CYS A 305 2.49 6.70 -12.85
C CYS A 305 3.05 6.46 -14.25
N ASN A 306 4.02 7.26 -14.67
CA ASN A 306 4.67 7.02 -15.94
C ASN A 306 5.71 5.90 -15.79
N ALA A 307 5.99 5.20 -16.90
CA ALA A 307 6.90 4.05 -16.89
C ALA A 307 8.35 4.42 -16.55
N SER A 308 8.79 5.66 -16.79
CA SER A 308 10.15 6.10 -16.46
C SER A 308 10.33 6.26 -14.95
N ASP A 309 9.34 6.81 -14.24
CA ASP A 309 9.41 6.95 -12.78
C ASP A 309 9.49 5.58 -12.08
N MET A 310 8.79 4.57 -12.63
CA MET A 310 8.87 3.19 -12.13
C MET A 310 10.25 2.57 -12.41
N LYS A 311 10.74 2.68 -13.65
CA LYS A 311 11.98 2.04 -14.06
C LYS A 311 13.19 2.51 -13.26
N ASP A 312 13.31 3.81 -13.04
CA ASP A 312 14.53 4.38 -12.45
C ASP A 312 14.62 4.15 -10.93
N ASN A 313 13.48 3.88 -10.30
CA ASN A 313 13.42 3.74 -8.84
C ASN A 313 13.21 2.30 -8.36
N MET A 314 12.54 1.46 -9.15
CA MET A 314 12.18 0.11 -8.70
C MET A 314 13.36 -0.87 -8.65
N PHE A 315 14.41 -0.68 -9.46
CA PHE A 315 15.56 -1.60 -9.45
C PHE A 315 16.25 -1.68 -8.09
N LEU A 316 16.24 -0.60 -7.31
CA LEU A 316 16.83 -0.59 -5.95
C LEU A 316 16.06 -1.45 -4.98
N VAL A 317 14.74 -1.56 -5.14
CA VAL A 317 13.88 -2.37 -4.27
C VAL A 317 13.70 -3.79 -4.78
N PHE A 318 13.96 -4.06 -6.05
CA PHE A 318 13.78 -5.38 -6.63
C PHE A 318 14.62 -6.44 -5.92
N PRO A 319 14.01 -7.57 -5.56
CA PRO A 319 14.63 -8.65 -4.82
C PRO A 319 15.38 -9.60 -5.72
N THR A 320 16.10 -9.11 -6.71
CA THR A 320 16.80 -9.95 -7.66
C THR A 320 18.31 -9.88 -7.44
N THR A 321 19.00 -10.87 -7.96
CA THR A 321 20.46 -10.92 -7.86
C THR A 321 21.10 -9.81 -8.69
N ALA A 322 22.38 -9.55 -8.43
CA ALA A 322 23.17 -8.64 -9.26
C ALA A 322 23.12 -8.99 -10.77
N VAL A 323 23.00 -10.29 -11.09
CA VAL A 323 22.88 -10.79 -12.48
C VAL A 323 21.56 -10.37 -13.10
N MET A 324 20.49 -10.30 -12.34
CA MET A 324 19.14 -9.89 -12.79
C MET A 324 18.92 -8.37 -12.65
N GLY A 325 19.90 -7.63 -12.16
CA GLY A 325 19.88 -6.17 -12.11
C GLY A 325 19.19 -5.55 -10.90
N GLY A 326 18.72 -6.35 -9.95
CA GLY A 326 18.12 -5.85 -8.70
C GLY A 326 19.16 -5.60 -7.61
N ALA A 327 18.79 -4.81 -6.60
CA ALA A 327 19.67 -4.41 -5.51
C ALA A 327 19.18 -4.86 -4.12
N ASN A 328 18.11 -5.63 -4.01
CA ASN A 328 17.57 -6.17 -2.76
C ASN A 328 17.33 -5.10 -1.66
N GLY A 329 16.98 -3.88 -2.07
CA GLY A 329 16.90 -2.75 -1.15
C GLY A 329 15.72 -2.77 -0.19
N LEU A 330 14.68 -3.56 -0.45
CA LEU A 330 13.55 -3.73 0.43
C LEU A 330 13.46 -5.19 0.90
N CYS A 331 13.79 -5.42 2.14
CA CYS A 331 13.84 -6.73 2.76
C CYS A 331 12.66 -6.93 3.71
N VAL A 332 12.10 -8.14 3.71
CA VAL A 332 11.02 -8.55 4.62
C VAL A 332 11.61 -8.96 5.96
N THR A 333 11.00 -8.56 7.07
CA THR A 333 11.47 -8.98 8.40
C THR A 333 11.03 -10.39 8.76
N GLN A 334 11.74 -11.05 9.67
CA GLN A 334 11.32 -12.34 10.24
C GLN A 334 9.94 -12.23 10.91
N LYS A 335 9.63 -11.09 11.52
CA LYS A 335 8.35 -10.86 12.18
C LYS A 335 7.18 -10.91 11.18
N LEU A 336 7.34 -10.33 9.99
CA LEU A 336 6.34 -10.45 8.93
C LEU A 336 6.25 -11.88 8.41
N VAL A 337 7.37 -12.57 8.21
CA VAL A 337 7.39 -13.99 7.82
C VAL A 337 6.61 -14.85 8.82
N ASP A 338 6.81 -14.59 10.10
CA ASP A 338 6.15 -15.31 11.19
C ASP A 338 4.64 -15.00 11.31
N ALA A 339 4.19 -13.85 10.81
CA ALA A 339 2.80 -13.45 10.86
C ALA A 339 1.89 -14.18 9.86
N TYR A 340 2.45 -14.76 8.80
CA TYR A 340 1.68 -15.57 7.87
C TYR A 340 1.26 -16.90 8.51
N TYR A 341 0.07 -17.35 8.16
CA TYR A 341 -0.47 -18.63 8.64
C TYR A 341 0.09 -19.84 7.89
N MET A 342 -0.10 -21.00 8.49
CA MET A 342 0.02 -22.28 7.78
C MET A 342 -1.16 -22.43 6.81
N VAL A 343 -1.04 -23.34 5.88
CA VAL A 343 -2.05 -23.57 4.83
C VAL A 343 -3.44 -23.95 5.35
N ASP A 344 -3.51 -24.48 6.56
CA ASP A 344 -4.77 -24.81 7.25
C ASP A 344 -5.33 -23.64 8.11
N GLY A 345 -4.75 -22.44 7.98
CA GLY A 345 -5.20 -21.23 8.68
C GLY A 345 -4.73 -21.12 10.13
N ARG A 346 -3.85 -21.99 10.59
CA ARG A 346 -3.27 -21.91 11.94
C ARG A 346 -2.01 -21.06 11.94
N ASP A 347 -1.78 -20.33 13.02
CA ASP A 347 -0.53 -19.64 13.22
C ASP A 347 0.63 -20.59 13.54
N LYS A 348 1.87 -20.11 13.42
CA LYS A 348 3.07 -20.92 13.62
C LYS A 348 3.19 -21.58 15.00
N ASN A 349 2.60 -20.98 16.04
CA ASN A 349 2.69 -21.49 17.41
C ASN A 349 1.65 -22.58 17.68
N ASN A 350 0.59 -22.61 16.88
CA ASN A 350 -0.52 -23.55 16.93
C ASN A 350 -0.60 -24.44 15.68
N ALA A 351 0.50 -24.56 14.95
CA ALA A 351 0.59 -25.37 13.73
C ALA A 351 0.14 -26.82 14.01
N SER A 352 -0.59 -27.40 13.03
CA SER A 352 -1.07 -28.76 13.16
C SER A 352 0.05 -29.78 12.99
N GLU A 353 -0.16 -31.02 13.48
CA GLU A 353 0.74 -32.15 13.21
C GLU A 353 0.87 -32.44 11.71
N LYS A 354 -0.19 -32.19 10.95
CA LYS A 354 -0.20 -32.37 9.49
C LYS A 354 0.64 -31.33 8.77
N TYR A 355 0.67 -30.11 9.26
CA TYR A 355 1.39 -28.97 8.67
C TYR A 355 2.24 -28.27 9.74
N PRO A 356 3.31 -28.92 10.21
CA PRO A 356 4.12 -28.37 11.28
C PRO A 356 4.96 -27.19 10.82
N TYR A 357 5.20 -26.26 11.73
CA TYR A 357 6.16 -25.17 11.52
C TYR A 357 7.56 -25.64 11.93
N ASN A 358 8.37 -26.02 10.95
CA ASN A 358 9.62 -26.76 11.19
C ASN A 358 10.87 -25.88 11.21
N ILE A 359 11.01 -25.03 12.21
CA ILE A 359 12.28 -24.29 12.43
C ILE A 359 13.45 -25.24 12.76
N ALA A 360 13.20 -26.29 13.51
CA ALA A 360 14.24 -27.13 14.09
C ALA A 360 14.79 -28.23 13.15
N GLN A 361 14.15 -28.47 12.01
CA GLN A 361 14.50 -29.62 11.15
C GLN A 361 15.51 -29.27 10.03
N GLY A 362 16.03 -28.07 9.98
CA GLY A 362 16.99 -27.68 8.95
C GLY A 362 16.37 -27.65 7.55
N THR A 363 17.12 -28.06 6.57
CA THR A 363 16.70 -28.08 5.16
C THR A 363 15.81 -29.25 4.84
N VAL A 364 14.86 -29.06 3.92
CA VAL A 364 14.02 -30.13 3.37
C VAL A 364 14.91 -31.11 2.62
N LYS A 365 14.74 -32.40 2.92
CA LYS A 365 15.37 -33.51 2.19
C LYS A 365 14.37 -34.19 1.25
N ASP A 366 14.88 -34.89 0.25
CA ASP A 366 14.17 -35.47 -0.89
C ASP A 366 12.97 -36.36 -0.57
N GLU A 367 12.92 -36.90 0.62
CA GLU A 367 11.89 -37.90 1.00
C GLU A 367 10.47 -37.33 1.00
N ASN A 368 10.33 -35.98 1.08
CA ASN A 368 9.05 -35.30 1.16
C ASN A 368 8.72 -34.44 -0.07
N PHE A 369 9.65 -34.33 -1.01
CA PHE A 369 9.47 -33.56 -2.23
C PHE A 369 10.04 -34.34 -3.41
N SER A 370 9.30 -34.34 -4.51
CA SER A 370 9.78 -34.89 -5.78
C SER A 370 11.16 -34.33 -6.11
N THR A 371 12.05 -35.13 -6.65
CA THR A 371 13.32 -34.70 -7.22
C THR A 371 13.10 -33.81 -8.46
N SER A 372 11.88 -33.81 -9.02
CA SER A 372 11.43 -32.88 -10.04
C SER A 372 10.87 -31.65 -9.39
N VAL A 373 11.32 -30.47 -9.84
CA VAL A 373 10.80 -29.19 -9.40
C VAL A 373 9.34 -29.06 -9.82
N GLU A 374 8.43 -28.98 -8.85
CA GLU A 374 7.01 -28.80 -9.10
C GLU A 374 6.65 -27.33 -9.25
N THR A 375 5.73 -27.02 -10.16
CA THR A 375 5.34 -25.66 -10.47
C THR A 375 3.86 -25.46 -10.15
N PHE A 376 3.55 -24.41 -9.41
CA PHE A 376 2.20 -23.97 -9.19
C PHE A 376 2.13 -22.45 -9.37
N SER A 377 1.36 -21.97 -10.34
CA SER A 377 1.21 -20.54 -10.64
C SER A 377 2.55 -19.79 -10.69
N GLY A 378 3.53 -20.34 -11.37
CA GLY A 378 4.89 -19.80 -11.44
C GLY A 378 5.76 -20.00 -10.20
N TYR A 379 5.21 -20.71 -9.18
CA TYR A 379 5.89 -20.97 -7.92
C TYR A 379 6.44 -22.40 -7.89
N LYS A 380 7.68 -22.54 -7.46
CA LYS A 380 8.37 -23.83 -7.29
C LYS A 380 9.04 -23.91 -5.93
N ILE A 381 9.09 -25.10 -5.35
CA ILE A 381 9.90 -25.37 -4.15
C ILE A 381 10.99 -26.36 -4.53
N PRO A 382 12.24 -25.94 -4.63
CA PRO A 382 13.35 -26.83 -4.89
C PRO A 382 13.74 -27.65 -3.66
N VAL A 383 14.47 -28.72 -3.89
CA VAL A 383 15.13 -29.50 -2.84
C VAL A 383 16.11 -28.63 -2.05
N GLY A 384 16.18 -28.84 -0.74
CA GLY A 384 17.10 -28.11 0.14
C GLY A 384 16.55 -26.82 0.75
N VAL A 385 15.35 -26.42 0.37
CA VAL A 385 14.66 -25.29 0.99
C VAL A 385 14.37 -25.55 2.46
N TYR A 386 14.52 -24.51 3.28
CA TYR A 386 14.32 -24.59 4.72
C TYR A 386 12.88 -24.92 5.10
N GLY A 387 12.69 -25.88 6.02
CA GLY A 387 11.37 -26.45 6.34
C GLY A 387 10.32 -25.44 6.84
N MET A 388 10.72 -24.31 7.41
CA MET A 388 9.81 -23.28 7.87
C MET A 388 9.04 -22.56 6.74
N TYR A 389 9.46 -22.72 5.50
CA TYR A 389 8.81 -22.11 4.33
C TYR A 389 7.76 -23.04 3.69
N LEU A 390 7.64 -24.24 4.21
CA LEU A 390 6.71 -25.23 3.69
C LEU A 390 5.31 -25.03 4.28
N ASN A 391 4.31 -25.48 3.53
CA ASN A 391 2.91 -25.51 3.98
C ASN A 391 2.40 -24.15 4.50
N ARG A 392 2.90 -23.07 3.95
CA ARG A 392 2.42 -21.72 4.29
C ARG A 392 1.22 -21.32 3.41
N GLU A 393 0.43 -20.39 3.86
CA GLU A 393 -0.66 -19.83 3.07
C GLU A 393 -0.18 -19.18 1.77
N ASN A 394 -1.04 -19.05 0.78
CA ASN A 394 -0.69 -18.53 -0.54
C ASN A 394 -0.11 -17.12 -0.52
N ARG A 395 -0.58 -16.25 0.39
CA ARG A 395 -0.09 -14.88 0.53
C ARG A 395 1.39 -14.83 0.92
N PHE A 396 1.86 -15.80 1.70
CA PHE A 396 3.29 -15.95 2.01
C PHE A 396 4.11 -16.10 0.72
N TYR A 397 3.74 -17.07 -0.10
CA TYR A 397 4.45 -17.35 -1.34
C TYR A 397 4.34 -16.21 -2.38
N ALA A 398 3.25 -15.46 -2.37
CA ALA A 398 3.08 -14.33 -3.25
C ALA A 398 3.84 -13.07 -2.79
N THR A 399 4.25 -13.01 -1.52
CA THR A 399 4.84 -11.81 -0.92
C THR A 399 6.32 -11.95 -0.59
N VAL A 400 6.72 -13.13 -0.08
CA VAL A 400 8.05 -13.34 0.51
C VAL A 400 8.97 -14.10 -0.43
N GLY A 401 10.11 -13.50 -0.72
CA GLY A 401 11.25 -14.17 -1.33
C GLY A 401 12.18 -14.71 -0.24
N TYR A 402 12.33 -16.01 -0.19
CA TYR A 402 13.18 -16.74 0.77
C TYR A 402 14.30 -17.47 0.05
N SER A 403 15.31 -17.91 0.79
CA SER A 403 16.44 -18.63 0.22
C SER A 403 15.98 -19.95 -0.42
N GLY A 404 16.37 -20.16 -1.67
CA GLY A 404 15.96 -21.28 -2.51
C GLY A 404 14.66 -21.10 -3.29
N ARG A 405 14.02 -19.91 -3.19
CA ARG A 405 12.82 -19.61 -3.96
C ARG A 405 13.10 -19.67 -5.47
N TYR A 406 12.15 -20.27 -6.20
CA TYR A 406 12.15 -20.26 -7.66
C TYR A 406 11.64 -18.93 -8.22
N TRP A 407 12.30 -18.45 -9.25
CA TRP A 407 11.95 -17.28 -10.06
C TRP A 407 11.74 -17.73 -11.48
N SER A 408 10.54 -17.60 -12.01
CA SER A 408 10.16 -18.13 -13.31
C SER A 408 10.84 -17.42 -14.48
N VAL A 409 10.85 -16.09 -14.48
CA VAL A 409 11.38 -15.25 -15.57
C VAL A 409 10.96 -15.82 -16.93
N ASN A 410 9.65 -15.95 -17.14
CA ASN A 410 9.07 -16.77 -18.20
C ASN A 410 9.36 -16.24 -19.62
N SER A 411 9.45 -14.92 -19.78
CA SER A 411 9.68 -14.29 -21.09
C SER A 411 11.13 -14.31 -21.54
N ASN A 412 12.06 -14.65 -20.63
CA ASN A 412 13.46 -14.65 -20.98
C ASN A 412 13.89 -15.98 -21.63
N THR A 413 14.22 -15.91 -22.89
CA THR A 413 14.73 -17.05 -23.67
C THR A 413 16.24 -17.26 -23.59
N GLN A 414 16.95 -16.34 -22.94
CA GLN A 414 18.41 -16.44 -22.73
C GLN A 414 18.68 -17.29 -21.50
N SER A 415 19.40 -18.38 -21.68
CA SER A 415 19.69 -19.34 -20.60
C SER A 415 20.45 -18.75 -19.41
N GLU A 416 21.10 -17.62 -19.58
CA GLU A 416 21.85 -16.93 -18.53
C GLU A 416 20.97 -16.11 -17.57
N TYR A 417 19.68 -15.87 -17.90
CA TYR A 417 18.77 -15.04 -17.10
C TYR A 417 17.56 -15.78 -16.53
N GLY A 418 17.53 -17.07 -16.54
CA GLY A 418 16.49 -17.80 -15.82
C GLY A 418 15.83 -18.92 -16.62
N PRO A 419 14.99 -19.72 -16.00
CA PRO A 419 14.52 -19.63 -14.61
C PRO A 419 15.55 -20.06 -13.57
N TYR A 420 15.50 -19.45 -12.37
CA TYR A 420 16.48 -19.73 -11.31
C TYR A 420 15.85 -20.04 -9.96
N ASN A 421 16.55 -20.89 -9.18
CA ASN A 421 16.37 -20.95 -7.73
C ASN A 421 17.37 -19.97 -7.10
N VAL A 422 16.90 -18.96 -6.40
CA VAL A 422 17.78 -17.95 -5.82
C VAL A 422 18.06 -18.26 -4.37
N TRP A 423 19.34 -18.54 -4.08
CA TRP A 423 19.84 -18.85 -2.75
C TRP A 423 20.59 -17.66 -2.17
N TYR A 424 20.18 -17.18 -1.02
CA TYR A 424 20.81 -16.06 -0.33
C TYR A 424 22.00 -16.52 0.52
N GLU A 425 22.92 -17.20 -0.14
CA GLU A 425 24.13 -17.80 0.44
C GLU A 425 25.36 -17.42 -0.36
N GLU A 426 26.54 -17.55 0.27
CA GLU A 426 27.83 -17.36 -0.38
C GLU A 426 28.31 -18.64 -1.02
N ARG A 427 27.83 -18.95 -2.19
CA ARG A 427 28.29 -20.10 -3.00
C ARG A 427 28.46 -19.69 -4.45
N SER A 428 29.24 -20.49 -5.19
CA SER A 428 29.36 -20.31 -6.64
C SER A 428 28.06 -20.75 -7.31
N THR A 429 27.58 -19.94 -8.24
CA THR A 429 26.42 -20.28 -9.08
C THR A 429 26.69 -21.55 -9.89
N SER A 430 25.74 -22.47 -9.89
CA SER A 430 25.82 -23.76 -10.58
C SER A 430 24.46 -24.14 -11.18
N GLY A 431 24.43 -24.36 -12.48
CA GLY A 431 23.21 -24.74 -13.19
C GLY A 431 22.10 -23.69 -13.05
N GLN A 432 20.92 -24.11 -12.57
CA GLN A 432 19.79 -23.23 -12.30
C GLN A 432 19.81 -22.61 -10.89
N ASP A 433 20.80 -22.92 -10.08
CA ASP A 433 20.97 -22.36 -8.76
C ASP A 433 21.80 -21.09 -8.84
N LEU A 434 21.19 -19.97 -8.48
CA LEU A 434 21.81 -18.66 -8.44
C LEU A 434 22.01 -18.24 -6.99
N TYR A 435 23.26 -18.05 -6.61
CA TYR A 435 23.63 -17.67 -5.26
C TYR A 435 23.81 -16.15 -5.16
N SER A 436 23.09 -15.52 -4.24
CA SER A 436 23.03 -14.08 -4.04
C SER A 436 23.29 -13.70 -2.58
N GLY A 437 24.36 -14.21 -2.03
CA GLY A 437 24.86 -13.72 -0.74
C GLY A 437 25.56 -12.38 -0.86
N LYS A 438 26.09 -11.87 0.24
CA LYS A 438 26.75 -10.57 0.31
C LYS A 438 27.86 -10.40 -0.75
N TYR A 439 28.62 -11.45 -1.03
CA TYR A 439 29.73 -11.41 -2.00
C TYR A 439 29.31 -11.64 -3.45
N ALA A 440 28.12 -12.16 -3.68
CA ALA A 440 27.53 -12.27 -5.01
C ALA A 440 26.73 -11.02 -5.42
N ALA A 441 26.56 -10.08 -4.51
CA ALA A 441 25.85 -8.84 -4.76
C ALA A 441 26.68 -7.90 -5.64
N LYS A 442 25.99 -7.06 -6.42
CA LYS A 442 26.62 -6.01 -7.24
C LYS A 442 27.45 -5.03 -6.41
N ASN A 443 26.96 -4.72 -5.21
CA ASN A 443 27.67 -3.94 -4.23
C ASN A 443 27.61 -4.67 -2.89
N VAL A 444 28.71 -5.31 -2.51
CA VAL A 444 28.85 -6.13 -1.30
C VAL A 444 28.55 -5.40 0.02
N THR A 445 28.44 -4.08 -0.02
CA THR A 445 28.13 -3.29 1.18
C THR A 445 26.64 -3.07 1.39
N VAL A 446 25.82 -3.13 0.32
CA VAL A 446 24.40 -2.73 0.38
C VAL A 446 23.46 -3.61 -0.44
N ASP A 447 23.88 -4.16 -1.59
CA ASP A 447 23.02 -4.85 -2.55
C ASP A 447 22.78 -6.33 -2.16
N TYR A 448 22.45 -6.59 -0.91
CA TYR A 448 22.20 -7.95 -0.41
C TYR A 448 20.92 -7.97 0.46
N PRO A 449 20.26 -9.13 0.58
CA PRO A 449 19.07 -9.26 1.42
C PRO A 449 19.45 -9.21 2.90
N ALA A 450 19.41 -8.02 3.50
CA ALA A 450 19.90 -7.75 4.85
C ALA A 450 19.24 -8.60 5.95
N THR A 451 18.01 -9.09 5.70
CA THR A 451 17.26 -9.93 6.63
C THR A 451 17.25 -11.42 6.24
N GLY A 452 17.82 -11.78 5.10
CA GLY A 452 17.68 -13.10 4.48
C GLY A 452 16.36 -13.29 3.70
N TYR A 453 15.52 -12.26 3.64
CA TYR A 453 14.25 -12.24 2.93
C TYR A 453 14.14 -11.03 2.03
N VAL A 454 13.38 -11.15 0.95
CA VAL A 454 13.09 -10.07 0.02
C VAL A 454 11.59 -9.99 -0.28
N LEU A 455 11.15 -8.86 -0.81
CA LEU A 455 9.76 -8.66 -1.19
C LEU A 455 9.53 -9.07 -2.65
N THR A 456 8.59 -9.99 -2.90
CA THR A 456 8.24 -10.46 -4.25
C THR A 456 6.92 -9.91 -4.77
N LYS A 457 6.14 -9.29 -3.89
CA LYS A 457 4.73 -8.92 -4.12
C LYS A 457 4.47 -8.10 -5.38
N TYR A 458 5.44 -7.32 -5.84
CA TYR A 458 5.29 -6.41 -6.98
C TYR A 458 6.11 -6.83 -8.21
N ILE A 459 6.57 -8.07 -8.24
CA ILE A 459 7.40 -8.57 -9.34
C ILE A 459 6.53 -9.33 -10.32
N HIS A 460 6.51 -8.89 -11.58
CA HIS A 460 5.86 -9.61 -12.67
C HIS A 460 6.61 -10.93 -12.90
N PRO A 461 5.92 -12.05 -13.14
CA PRO A 461 6.56 -13.35 -13.34
C PRO A 461 7.31 -13.48 -14.68
N ASP A 462 7.07 -12.56 -15.62
CA ASP A 462 7.73 -12.55 -16.94
C ASP A 462 8.89 -11.55 -17.01
#